data_a63f01370279dc8b34c1c7fde2d0acca
#
_entry.id   a63f01370279dc8b34c1c7fde2d0acca
#
_cell.length_a   1.000
_cell.length_b   1.000
_cell.length_c   1.000
_cell.angle_alpha   90.00
_cell.angle_beta   90.00
_cell.angle_gamma   90.00
#
_symmetry.space_group_name_H-M   'P 1'
#
loop_
_entity.id
_entity.type
_entity.pdbx_description
1 polymer ?
#
loop_
_entity_poly.entity_id
_entity_poly.type
_entity_poly.pdbx_seq_one_letter_code
_entity_poly.pdbx_strand_id
1 'polypeptide(L)'
;MFKIAEKFPLNTSKTIFRVSIEAPLIARSAKPGQFAIFRLDEYGERFPLTIADYDPEVGTVSFNFQPAGKSTQMFSLMEPGDFIADIVGPLGRPAEIDPNAKRVCVVGGGTGCAINYPVAKELKRLGIGVDMICGFRSKDIV
;
A
#
# COMPACT_ATOMS: atom_id res chain seq x y z
N MET A 1 16.32 2.01 10.37
CA MET A 1 15.13 1.34 10.94
C MET A 1 13.91 2.22 10.78
N PHE A 2 12.77 1.63 10.51
CA PHE A 2 11.51 2.31 10.21
C PHE A 2 10.44 1.84 11.19
N LYS A 3 9.75 2.78 11.85
CA LYS A 3 8.77 2.46 12.88
C LYS A 3 7.40 2.20 12.27
N ILE A 4 6.72 1.18 12.76
CA ILE A 4 5.30 0.94 12.47
C ILE A 4 4.48 1.94 13.27
N ALA A 5 3.78 2.85 12.59
CA ALA A 5 2.91 3.83 13.21
C ALA A 5 1.55 3.24 13.55
N GLU A 6 0.98 2.47 12.62
CA GLU A 6 -0.34 1.85 12.76
C GLU A 6 -0.37 0.48 12.07
N LYS A 7 -1.20 -0.42 12.60
CA LYS A 7 -1.55 -1.68 11.96
C LYS A 7 -2.96 -2.11 12.37
N PHE A 8 -3.76 -2.53 11.41
CA PHE A 8 -5.09 -3.08 11.68
C PHE A 8 -5.52 -4.05 10.57
N PRO A 9 -6.39 -5.03 10.91
CA PRO A 9 -6.98 -5.92 9.92
C PRO A 9 -8.00 -5.16 9.07
N LEU A 10 -8.04 -5.47 7.78
CA LEU A 10 -9.01 -4.90 6.82
C LEU A 10 -10.26 -5.76 6.67
N ASN A 11 -10.25 -6.99 7.18
CA ASN A 11 -11.36 -7.93 7.08
C ASN A 11 -11.62 -8.65 8.40
N THR A 12 -12.82 -9.21 8.54
CA THR A 12 -13.29 -9.85 9.77
C THR A 12 -12.47 -11.08 10.16
N SER A 13 -12.03 -11.87 9.16
CA SER A 13 -11.19 -13.05 9.37
C SER A 13 -9.72 -12.71 9.66
N LYS A 14 -9.36 -11.41 9.67
CA LYS A 14 -8.00 -10.92 9.96
C LYS A 14 -6.92 -11.58 9.08
N THR A 15 -7.23 -11.76 7.80
CA THR A 15 -6.32 -12.34 6.81
C THR A 15 -5.67 -11.29 5.91
N ILE A 16 -6.14 -10.05 5.96
CA ILE A 16 -5.58 -8.91 5.23
C ILE A 16 -5.33 -7.79 6.22
N PHE A 17 -4.14 -7.23 6.20
CA PHE A 17 -3.71 -6.16 7.09
C PHE A 17 -3.35 -4.90 6.31
N ARG A 18 -3.66 -3.76 6.91
CA ARG A 18 -3.05 -2.48 6.57
C ARG A 18 -2.01 -2.13 7.61
N VAL A 19 -0.86 -1.69 7.16
CA VAL A 19 0.22 -1.16 7.99
C VAL A 19 0.64 0.21 7.47
N SER A 20 0.81 1.17 8.37
CA SER A 20 1.36 2.49 8.08
C SER A 20 2.71 2.63 8.77
N ILE A 21 3.72 3.11 8.03
CA ILE A 21 5.10 3.16 8.47
C ILE A 21 5.61 4.59 8.38
N GLU A 22 6.34 5.03 9.40
CA GLU A 22 7.04 6.31 9.41
C GLU A 22 8.22 6.26 8.43
N ALA A 23 8.04 6.84 7.25
CA ALA A 23 9.02 6.90 6.18
C ALA A 23 8.91 8.21 5.39
N PRO A 24 9.25 9.36 5.99
CA PRO A 24 8.95 10.69 5.42
C PRO A 24 9.61 10.93 4.06
N LEU A 25 10.78 10.38 3.78
CA LEU A 25 11.42 10.52 2.47
C LEU A 25 10.68 9.76 1.39
N ILE A 26 10.18 8.56 1.71
CA ILE A 26 9.37 7.77 0.79
C ILE A 26 8.01 8.46 0.59
N ALA A 27 7.37 8.90 1.66
CA ALA A 27 6.06 9.57 1.60
C ALA A 27 6.05 10.80 0.70
N ARG A 28 7.11 11.62 0.76
CA ARG A 28 7.24 12.84 -0.06
C ARG A 28 7.51 12.56 -1.54
N SER A 29 8.11 11.44 -1.87
CA SER A 29 8.50 11.09 -3.24
C SER A 29 7.61 10.02 -3.88
N ALA A 30 6.75 9.37 -3.11
CA ALA A 30 5.83 8.34 -3.60
C ALA A 30 4.82 8.90 -4.61
N LYS A 31 4.53 8.09 -5.62
CA LYS A 31 3.51 8.34 -6.63
C LYS A 31 2.63 7.10 -6.81
N PRO A 32 1.38 7.26 -7.26
CA PRO A 32 0.48 6.14 -7.50
C PRO A 32 1.10 5.05 -8.39
N GLY A 33 0.91 3.79 -8.04
CA GLY A 33 1.40 2.64 -8.79
C GLY A 33 2.81 2.16 -8.42
N GLN A 34 3.51 2.86 -7.54
CA GLN A 34 4.83 2.47 -7.06
C GLN A 34 4.76 1.48 -5.90
N PHE A 35 5.89 0.85 -5.58
CA PHE A 35 6.06 -0.13 -4.50
C PHE A 35 7.30 0.17 -3.67
N ALA A 36 7.46 -0.54 -2.57
CA ALA A 36 8.68 -0.56 -1.77
C ALA A 36 9.13 -1.99 -1.48
N ILE A 37 10.40 -2.18 -1.20
CA ILE A 37 10.97 -3.47 -0.79
C ILE A 37 11.28 -3.40 0.70
N PHE A 38 10.85 -4.42 1.43
CA PHE A 38 10.99 -4.58 2.87
C PHE A 38 12.02 -5.62 3.24
N ARG A 39 12.68 -5.41 4.37
CA ARG A 39 13.45 -6.40 5.09
C ARG A 39 13.17 -6.20 6.58
N LEU A 40 12.55 -7.18 7.22
CA LEU A 40 12.04 -7.02 8.58
C LEU A 40 13.14 -6.99 9.64
N ASP A 41 14.15 -7.85 9.47
CA ASP A 41 15.30 -7.97 10.38
C ASP A 41 16.61 -8.16 9.60
N GLU A 42 17.72 -8.27 10.31
CA GLU A 42 19.05 -8.39 9.72
C GLU A 42 19.23 -9.62 8.81
N TYR A 43 18.52 -10.70 9.11
CA TYR A 43 18.58 -11.98 8.38
C TYR A 43 17.36 -12.21 7.49
N GLY A 44 16.43 -11.26 7.47
CA GLY A 44 15.17 -11.36 6.75
C GLY A 44 15.32 -11.30 5.23
N GLU A 45 14.44 -12.01 4.55
CA GLU A 45 14.29 -11.90 3.10
C GLU A 45 13.76 -10.51 2.72
N ARG A 46 14.12 -10.08 1.50
CA ARG A 46 13.54 -8.89 0.89
C ARG A 46 12.27 -9.26 0.15
N PHE A 47 11.18 -8.55 0.42
CA PHE A 47 9.92 -8.76 -0.27
C PHE A 47 9.27 -7.42 -0.66
N PRO A 48 8.63 -7.35 -1.84
CA PRO A 48 7.98 -6.14 -2.32
C PRO A 48 6.56 -6.03 -1.81
N LEU A 49 6.13 -4.79 -1.49
CA LEU A 49 4.73 -4.44 -1.28
C LEU A 49 4.39 -3.16 -2.04
N THR A 50 3.24 -3.15 -2.69
CA THR A 50 2.75 -1.96 -3.39
C THR A 50 2.29 -0.91 -2.38
N ILE A 51 2.62 0.35 -2.65
CA ILE A 51 2.17 1.49 -1.85
C ILE A 51 0.65 1.65 -2.04
N ALA A 52 -0.10 1.48 -0.95
CA ALA A 52 -1.55 1.59 -0.93
C ALA A 52 -2.04 3.00 -0.59
N ASP A 53 -1.23 3.78 0.12
CA ASP A 53 -1.47 5.19 0.40
C ASP A 53 -0.20 5.85 0.94
N TYR A 54 -0.15 7.17 0.94
CA TYR A 54 0.95 7.94 1.52
C TYR A 54 0.46 9.32 1.94
N ASP A 55 1.05 9.82 3.02
CA ASP A 55 0.81 11.16 3.55
C ASP A 55 2.16 11.90 3.71
N PRO A 56 2.48 12.83 2.81
CA PRO A 56 3.72 13.61 2.87
C PRO A 56 3.81 14.55 4.07
N GLU A 57 2.68 15.00 4.63
CA GLU A 57 2.64 15.93 5.76
C GLU A 57 2.92 15.20 7.07
N VAL A 58 2.27 14.06 7.28
CA VAL A 58 2.51 13.18 8.43
C VAL A 58 3.81 12.39 8.28
N GLY A 59 4.25 12.14 7.05
CA GLY A 59 5.46 11.38 6.75
C GLY A 59 5.24 9.87 6.83
N THR A 60 4.04 9.37 6.55
CA THR A 60 3.69 7.95 6.59
C THR A 60 3.41 7.37 5.21
N VAL A 61 3.73 6.10 5.06
CA VAL A 61 3.40 5.30 3.86
C VAL A 61 2.66 4.04 4.30
N SER A 62 1.55 3.76 3.65
CA SER A 62 0.68 2.62 3.99
C SER A 62 0.75 1.52 2.96
N PHE A 63 0.71 0.29 3.43
CA PHE A 63 0.76 -0.92 2.64
C PHE A 63 -0.34 -1.88 3.08
N ASN A 64 -0.92 -2.59 2.12
CA ASN A 64 -1.87 -3.65 2.41
C ASN A 64 -1.23 -4.98 2.00
N PHE A 65 -1.32 -5.99 2.88
CA PHE A 65 -0.72 -7.28 2.62
C PHE A 65 -1.54 -8.42 3.22
N GLN A 66 -1.36 -9.60 2.64
CA GLN A 66 -1.90 -10.86 3.14
C GLN A 66 -0.73 -11.74 3.58
N PRO A 67 -0.77 -12.35 4.77
CA PRO A 67 0.23 -13.32 5.21
C PRO A 67 0.16 -14.59 4.34
N ALA A 68 1.04 -14.68 3.35
CA ALA A 68 1.08 -15.81 2.41
C ALA A 68 2.37 -16.64 2.52
N GLY A 69 3.48 -16.01 2.95
CA GLY A 69 4.78 -16.64 3.13
C GLY A 69 5.42 -16.25 4.45
N LYS A 70 6.59 -16.83 4.77
CA LYS A 70 7.30 -16.62 6.04
C LYS A 70 7.44 -15.15 6.42
N SER A 71 7.94 -14.32 5.51
CA SER A 71 8.20 -12.90 5.77
C SER A 71 6.92 -12.11 6.04
N THR A 72 5.86 -12.33 5.26
CA THR A 72 4.57 -11.66 5.49
C THR A 72 3.83 -12.20 6.70
N GLN A 73 4.04 -13.47 7.09
CA GLN A 73 3.55 -14.01 8.36
C GLN A 73 4.26 -13.35 9.54
N MET A 74 5.60 -13.23 9.51
CA MET A 74 6.34 -12.48 10.53
C MET A 74 5.88 -11.03 10.62
N PHE A 75 5.68 -10.37 9.47
CA PHE A 75 5.19 -9.00 9.42
C PHE A 75 3.79 -8.85 10.04
N SER A 76 2.94 -9.85 9.89
CA SER A 76 1.60 -9.84 10.50
C SER A 76 1.61 -9.97 12.03
N LEU A 77 2.71 -10.42 12.62
CA LEU A 77 2.88 -10.50 14.08
C LEU A 77 3.49 -9.24 14.70
N MET A 78 4.08 -8.37 13.89
CA MET A 78 4.62 -7.09 14.37
C MET A 78 3.48 -6.13 14.74
N GLU A 79 3.71 -5.28 15.73
CA GLU A 79 2.71 -4.35 16.27
C GLU A 79 3.12 -2.88 16.09
N PRO A 80 2.19 -1.93 16.22
CA PRO A 80 2.53 -0.51 16.28
C PRO A 80 3.59 -0.23 17.35
N GLY A 81 4.63 0.51 16.97
CA GLY A 81 5.80 0.76 17.81
C GLY A 81 7.01 -0.12 17.48
N ASP A 82 6.82 -1.27 16.83
CA ASP A 82 7.92 -2.11 16.37
C ASP A 82 8.69 -1.45 15.21
N PHE A 83 9.91 -1.92 14.97
CA PHE A 83 10.80 -1.39 13.95
C PHE A 83 11.12 -2.43 12.87
N ILE A 84 11.06 -1.99 11.63
CA ILE A 84 11.50 -2.72 10.45
C ILE A 84 12.94 -2.33 10.16
N ALA A 85 13.79 -3.31 9.86
CA ALA A 85 15.21 -3.07 9.64
C ALA A 85 15.46 -2.16 8.43
N ASP A 86 14.75 -2.41 7.32
CA ASP A 86 15.03 -1.73 6.07
C ASP A 86 13.79 -1.63 5.17
N ILE A 87 13.61 -0.46 4.55
CA ILE A 87 12.62 -0.21 3.50
C ILE A 87 13.29 0.62 2.41
N VAL A 88 13.24 0.13 1.19
CA VAL A 88 13.75 0.82 0.00
C VAL A 88 12.59 1.18 -0.91
N GLY A 89 12.43 2.46 -1.17
CA GLY A 89 11.36 2.98 -2.01
C GLY A 89 11.39 4.51 -2.16
N PRO A 90 10.48 5.08 -2.95
CA PRO A 90 9.57 4.39 -3.84
C PRO A 90 10.31 3.79 -5.04
N LEU A 91 9.84 2.64 -5.51
CA LEU A 91 10.38 1.91 -6.66
C LEU A 91 9.29 1.71 -7.73
N GLY A 92 9.73 1.38 -8.94
CA GLY A 92 8.83 1.18 -10.06
C GLY A 92 8.41 2.48 -10.76
N ARG A 93 7.71 2.33 -11.87
CA ARG A 93 7.18 3.47 -12.61
C ARG A 93 5.84 3.90 -12.02
N PRO A 94 5.59 5.21 -11.87
CA PRO A 94 4.26 5.71 -11.54
C PRO A 94 3.22 5.29 -12.58
N ALA A 95 1.97 5.19 -12.15
CA ALA A 95 0.86 5.00 -13.07
C ALA A 95 0.80 6.16 -14.08
N GLU A 96 0.70 5.81 -15.36
CA GLU A 96 0.54 6.80 -16.42
C GLU A 96 -0.91 7.27 -16.46
N ILE A 97 -1.12 8.56 -16.22
CA ILE A 97 -2.43 9.20 -16.23
C ILE A 97 -2.45 10.18 -17.40
N ASP A 98 -3.37 9.99 -18.34
CA ASP A 98 -3.62 10.99 -19.41
C ASP A 98 -4.31 12.22 -18.78
N PRO A 99 -3.66 13.39 -18.73
CA PRO A 99 -4.23 14.60 -18.17
C PRO A 99 -5.44 15.14 -18.94
N ASN A 100 -5.65 14.69 -20.19
CA ASN A 100 -6.78 15.07 -21.03
C ASN A 100 -7.98 14.13 -20.89
N ALA A 101 -7.84 13.03 -20.14
CA ALA A 101 -8.93 12.12 -19.88
C ALA A 101 -10.04 12.83 -19.10
N LYS A 102 -11.29 12.70 -19.54
CA LYS A 102 -12.46 13.26 -18.84
C LYS A 102 -12.99 12.31 -17.78
N ARG A 103 -12.85 11.01 -18.00
CA ARG A 103 -13.33 9.95 -17.13
C ARG A 103 -12.47 8.69 -17.28
N VAL A 104 -12.15 8.05 -16.18
CA VAL A 104 -11.33 6.82 -16.12
C VAL A 104 -12.04 5.78 -15.27
N CYS A 105 -12.08 4.55 -15.74
CA CYS A 105 -12.55 3.42 -14.96
C CYS A 105 -11.35 2.66 -14.41
N VAL A 106 -11.27 2.53 -13.08
CA VAL A 106 -10.24 1.80 -12.36
C VAL A 106 -10.81 0.46 -11.92
N VAL A 107 -10.19 -0.64 -12.34
CA VAL A 107 -10.67 -2.00 -12.07
C VAL A 107 -9.69 -2.74 -11.18
N GLY A 108 -10.14 -3.28 -10.05
CA GLY A 108 -9.32 -4.04 -9.12
C GLY A 108 -9.98 -5.32 -8.63
N GLY A 109 -9.16 -6.34 -8.33
CA GLY A 109 -9.61 -7.60 -7.75
C GLY A 109 -8.89 -7.90 -6.43
N GLY A 110 -9.63 -8.29 -5.39
CA GLY A 110 -9.08 -8.62 -4.08
C GLY A 110 -8.22 -7.50 -3.49
N THR A 111 -7.01 -7.82 -3.03
CA THR A 111 -6.05 -6.82 -2.51
C THR A 111 -5.60 -5.80 -3.55
N GLY A 112 -5.77 -6.11 -4.86
CA GLY A 112 -5.50 -5.18 -5.94
C GLY A 112 -6.39 -3.94 -5.93
N CYS A 113 -7.58 -3.98 -5.31
CA CYS A 113 -8.43 -2.81 -5.13
C CYS A 113 -7.72 -1.73 -4.31
N ALA A 114 -6.95 -2.13 -3.30
CA ALA A 114 -6.20 -1.19 -2.48
C ALA A 114 -5.02 -0.54 -3.22
N ILE A 115 -4.42 -1.26 -4.17
CA ILE A 115 -3.34 -0.75 -5.04
C ILE A 115 -3.87 0.37 -5.95
N ASN A 116 -5.12 0.27 -6.36
CA ASN A 116 -5.78 1.23 -7.25
C ASN A 116 -6.25 2.50 -6.53
N TYR A 117 -6.33 2.48 -5.20
CA TYR A 117 -6.80 3.63 -4.43
C TYR A 117 -5.96 4.90 -4.63
N PRO A 118 -4.60 4.87 -4.59
CA PRO A 118 -3.79 6.06 -4.86
C PRO A 118 -3.98 6.60 -6.28
N VAL A 119 -4.21 5.74 -7.26
CA VAL A 119 -4.49 6.14 -8.65
C VAL A 119 -5.83 6.86 -8.71
N ALA A 120 -6.88 6.32 -8.11
CA ALA A 120 -8.20 6.95 -8.06
C ALA A 120 -8.17 8.30 -7.33
N LYS A 121 -7.42 8.40 -6.24
CA LYS A 121 -7.19 9.63 -5.48
C LYS A 121 -6.52 10.71 -6.33
N GLU A 122 -5.49 10.34 -7.10
CA GLU A 122 -4.79 11.26 -7.98
C GLU A 122 -5.66 11.71 -9.17
N LEU A 123 -6.38 10.81 -9.80
CA LEU A 123 -7.35 11.15 -10.85
C LEU A 123 -8.37 12.18 -10.36
N LYS A 124 -8.92 11.97 -9.15
CA LYS A 124 -9.85 12.90 -8.53
C LYS A 124 -9.21 14.26 -8.24
N ARG A 125 -7.95 14.28 -7.77
CA ARG A 125 -7.19 15.52 -7.55
C ARG A 125 -7.00 16.31 -8.84
N LEU A 126 -6.83 15.63 -9.97
CA LEU A 126 -6.71 16.24 -11.30
C LEU A 126 -8.05 16.68 -11.90
N GLY A 127 -9.17 16.47 -11.21
CA GLY A 127 -10.51 16.82 -11.71
C GLY A 127 -11.07 15.83 -12.73
N ILE A 128 -10.45 14.65 -12.87
CA ILE A 128 -10.88 13.59 -13.79
C ILE A 128 -11.97 12.76 -13.11
N GLY A 129 -13.06 12.48 -13.82
CA GLY A 129 -14.12 11.60 -13.33
C GLY A 129 -13.59 10.17 -13.13
N VAL A 130 -13.92 9.54 -11.99
CA VAL A 130 -13.43 8.20 -11.65
C VAL A 130 -14.59 7.27 -11.35
N ASP A 131 -14.64 6.15 -12.05
CA ASP A 131 -15.44 4.98 -11.69
C ASP A 131 -14.48 3.91 -11.14
N MET A 132 -14.88 3.23 -10.08
CA MET A 132 -14.09 2.15 -9.52
C MET A 132 -14.91 0.86 -9.48
N ILE A 133 -14.40 -0.18 -10.13
CA ILE A 133 -14.99 -1.53 -10.11
C ILE A 133 -14.11 -2.40 -9.24
N CYS A 134 -14.67 -2.91 -8.15
CA CYS A 134 -13.96 -3.76 -7.20
C CYS A 134 -14.58 -5.16 -7.22
N GLY A 135 -13.78 -6.18 -7.50
CA GLY A 135 -14.18 -7.59 -7.45
C GLY A 135 -13.52 -8.31 -6.28
N PHE A 136 -14.29 -9.10 -5.54
CA PHE A 136 -13.77 -9.86 -4.40
C PHE A 136 -14.24 -11.31 -4.47
N ARG A 137 -13.43 -12.23 -3.94
CA ARG A 137 -13.73 -13.66 -3.90
C ARG A 137 -14.88 -13.98 -2.94
N SER A 138 -15.02 -13.21 -1.87
CA SER A 138 -16.04 -13.40 -0.84
C SER A 138 -16.39 -12.08 -0.17
N LYS A 139 -17.54 -12.03 0.51
CA LYS A 139 -17.98 -10.85 1.29
C LYS A 139 -17.03 -10.47 2.44
N ASP A 140 -16.29 -11.41 2.96
CA ASP A 140 -15.34 -11.17 4.05
C ASP A 140 -14.17 -10.25 3.65
N ILE A 141 -13.91 -10.12 2.34
CA ILE A 141 -12.76 -9.37 1.80
C ILE A 141 -13.20 -8.00 1.22
N VAL A 142 -14.49 -7.69 1.28
CA VAL A 142 -15.05 -6.41 0.75
C VAL A 142 -14.77 -5.25 1.70
#